data_3830f4c743e922073da24e501478da6e
#
_entry.id   3830f4c743e922073da24e501478da6e
#
_cell.length_a   1.000
_cell.length_b   1.000
_cell.length_c   1.000
_cell.angle_alpha   90.00
_cell.angle_beta   90.00
_cell.angle_gamma   90.00
#
_symmetry.space_group_name_H-M   'P 1'
#
loop_
_entity.id
_entity.type
_entity.pdbx_description
1 polymer ?
#
loop_
_entity_poly.entity_id
_entity_poly.type
_entity_poly.pdbx_seq_one_letter_code
_entity_poly.pdbx_strand_id
1 'polypeptide(L)'
;LAAQSTMSNLIAGVALVLEHPFGIGDYVILGSYEGTVEDISFRSTRIRTPDHAVITVENSKVCGEYIQNVTDRTNRLWQFTIGVTYDIPREKVETLCADLKELLSADAQISSDAMTVTLNDFSASSMDILVRCYVTAVDYTGYLQLKSRMNLAIMDLMKRDGCDFAFPSTSVYLEKMPPQKGKS
;
A
#
# COMPACT_ATOMS: atom_id res chain seq x y z
N LEU A 1 27.20 18.98 30.08
CA LEU A 1 26.26 18.78 28.96
C LEU A 1 26.84 17.92 27.81
N ALA A 2 28.07 18.26 27.31
CA ALA A 2 28.66 17.47 26.19
C ALA A 2 29.01 16.02 26.60
N ALA A 3 29.50 15.80 27.81
CA ALA A 3 29.79 14.46 28.32
C ALA A 3 28.53 13.61 28.51
N GLN A 4 27.41 14.23 28.86
CA GLN A 4 26.12 13.55 29.03
C GLN A 4 25.56 13.02 27.67
N SER A 5 25.63 13.82 26.62
CA SER A 5 25.16 13.38 25.30
C SER A 5 26.03 12.24 24.72
N THR A 6 27.34 12.32 24.93
CA THR A 6 28.26 11.25 24.49
C THR A 6 27.97 9.94 25.21
N MET A 7 27.76 9.97 26.52
CA MET A 7 27.43 8.79 27.31
C MET A 7 26.06 8.20 26.91
N SER A 8 25.06 9.07 26.71
CA SER A 8 23.73 8.63 26.23
C SER A 8 23.83 7.92 24.87
N ASN A 9 24.57 8.46 23.92
CA ASN A 9 24.74 7.83 22.60
C ASN A 9 25.51 6.50 22.69
N LEU A 10 26.51 6.39 23.56
CA LEU A 10 27.24 5.14 23.77
C LEU A 10 26.34 4.06 24.35
N ILE A 11 25.57 4.38 25.42
CA ILE A 11 24.62 3.45 26.01
C ILE A 11 23.56 2.99 24.98
N ALA A 12 23.02 3.93 24.22
CA ALA A 12 22.07 3.63 23.15
C ALA A 12 22.68 2.74 22.05
N GLY A 13 23.94 2.99 21.66
CA GLY A 13 24.65 2.15 20.70
C GLY A 13 24.83 0.71 21.20
N VAL A 14 25.17 0.54 22.47
CA VAL A 14 25.25 -0.79 23.10
C VAL A 14 23.88 -1.48 23.14
N ALA A 15 22.82 -0.74 23.48
CA ALA A 15 21.46 -1.27 23.49
C ALA A 15 21.03 -1.74 22.09
N LEU A 16 21.27 -0.94 21.03
CA LEU A 16 20.97 -1.33 19.65
C LEU A 16 21.69 -2.62 19.23
N VAL A 17 22.94 -2.81 19.64
CA VAL A 17 23.72 -4.01 19.34
C VAL A 17 23.22 -5.22 20.14
N LEU A 18 22.75 -5.05 21.35
CA LEU A 18 22.28 -6.16 22.21
C LEU A 18 20.82 -6.56 21.89
N GLU A 19 19.95 -5.59 21.66
CA GLU A 19 18.52 -5.84 21.43
C GLU A 19 18.22 -6.19 19.97
N HIS A 20 19.11 -5.81 19.04
CA HIS A 20 18.96 -6.06 17.59
C HIS A 20 17.58 -5.71 17.02
N PRO A 21 17.03 -4.53 17.25
CA PRO A 21 15.75 -4.16 16.64
C PRO A 21 15.83 -4.08 15.11
N PHE A 22 17.03 -3.91 14.57
CA PHE A 22 17.39 -3.98 13.15
C PHE A 22 18.88 -4.27 13.01
N GLY A 23 19.29 -4.74 11.84
CA GLY A 23 20.66 -5.00 11.47
C GLY A 23 21.17 -4.15 10.31
N ILE A 24 22.47 -4.25 10.02
CA ILE A 24 23.06 -3.67 8.80
C ILE A 24 22.45 -4.37 7.59
N GLY A 25 21.99 -3.60 6.61
CA GLY A 25 21.29 -4.08 5.43
C GLY A 25 19.76 -4.04 5.54
N ASP A 26 19.21 -3.86 6.74
CA ASP A 26 17.77 -3.74 6.92
C ASP A 26 17.25 -2.38 6.42
N TYR A 27 16.07 -2.41 5.80
CA TYR A 27 15.33 -1.20 5.48
C TYR A 27 14.44 -0.83 6.67
N VAL A 28 14.68 0.34 7.22
CA VAL A 28 14.02 0.82 8.45
C VAL A 28 13.36 2.18 8.25
N ILE A 29 12.33 2.44 9.04
CA ILE A 29 11.74 3.76 9.20
C ILE A 29 12.00 4.20 10.65
N LEU A 30 12.71 5.31 10.81
CA LEU A 30 13.12 5.90 12.09
C LEU A 30 12.53 7.31 12.17
N GLY A 31 11.39 7.46 12.85
CA GLY A 31 10.68 8.74 12.88
C GLY A 31 10.28 9.21 11.48
N SER A 32 10.88 10.32 11.01
CA SER A 32 10.63 10.88 9.66
C SER A 32 11.62 10.41 8.58
N TYR A 33 12.60 9.59 8.94
CA TYR A 33 13.64 9.11 8.03
C TYR A 33 13.42 7.65 7.68
N GLU A 34 13.65 7.30 6.42
CA GLU A 34 13.60 5.91 5.96
C GLU A 34 14.79 5.57 5.09
N GLY A 35 15.20 4.32 5.09
CA GLY A 35 16.27 3.82 4.24
C GLY A 35 16.92 2.55 4.75
N THR A 36 18.00 2.15 4.05
CA THR A 36 18.78 0.96 4.40
C THR A 36 19.86 1.31 5.41
N VAL A 37 19.96 0.55 6.48
CA VAL A 37 21.02 0.70 7.49
C VAL A 37 22.36 0.29 6.87
N GLU A 38 23.31 1.21 6.82
CA GLU A 38 24.66 0.95 6.30
C GLU A 38 25.67 0.62 7.40
N ASP A 39 25.53 1.29 8.54
CA ASP A 39 26.46 1.16 9.64
C ASP A 39 25.81 1.51 10.97
N ILE A 40 26.20 0.78 12.02
CA ILE A 40 25.81 1.05 13.40
C ILE A 40 27.10 1.21 14.20
N SER A 41 27.49 2.46 14.39
CA SER A 41 28.69 2.80 15.18
C SER A 41 28.32 3.04 16.64
N PHE A 42 29.33 3.18 17.50
CA PHE A 42 29.11 3.38 18.94
C PHE A 42 28.32 4.67 19.29
N ARG A 43 28.28 5.66 18.41
CA ARG A 43 27.60 6.95 18.64
C ARG A 43 26.44 7.22 17.71
N SER A 44 26.46 6.67 16.51
CA SER A 44 25.51 7.01 15.45
C SER A 44 25.23 5.83 14.53
N THR A 45 24.04 5.82 13.95
CA THR A 45 23.61 4.91 12.91
C THR A 45 23.55 5.66 11.58
N ARG A 46 24.08 5.05 10.50
CA ARG A 46 24.06 5.60 9.15
C ARG A 46 23.01 4.88 8.33
N ILE A 47 22.19 5.65 7.64
CA ILE A 47 21.08 5.15 6.82
C ILE A 47 21.22 5.74 5.43
N ARG A 48 21.11 4.88 4.40
CA ARG A 48 21.03 5.30 2.99
C ARG A 48 19.56 5.40 2.58
N THR A 49 19.15 6.60 2.24
CA THR A 49 17.78 6.90 1.80
C THR A 49 17.51 6.37 0.37
N PRO A 50 16.24 6.27 -0.06
CA PRO A 50 15.89 5.81 -1.42
C PRO A 50 16.47 6.67 -2.55
N ASP A 51 16.73 7.95 -2.29
CA ASP A 51 17.40 8.90 -3.20
C ASP A 51 18.93 8.82 -3.14
N HIS A 52 19.48 7.78 -2.50
CA HIS A 52 20.90 7.52 -2.32
C HIS A 52 21.67 8.53 -1.45
N ALA A 53 20.99 9.42 -0.73
CA ALA A 53 21.62 10.25 0.29
C ALA A 53 21.97 9.43 1.54
N VAL A 54 22.93 9.89 2.32
CA VAL A 54 23.29 9.26 3.59
C VAL A 54 22.90 10.17 4.75
N ILE A 55 22.09 9.63 5.66
CA ILE A 55 21.70 10.30 6.89
C ILE A 55 22.46 9.64 8.04
N THR A 56 23.02 10.46 8.92
CA THR A 56 23.65 10.01 10.16
C THR A 56 22.79 10.46 11.33
N VAL A 57 22.25 9.49 12.07
CA VAL A 57 21.37 9.72 13.21
C VAL A 57 22.11 9.34 14.50
N GLU A 58 22.04 10.17 15.52
CA GLU A 58 22.59 9.86 16.85
C GLU A 58 21.84 8.68 17.48
N ASN A 59 22.56 7.70 18.05
CA ASN A 59 21.95 6.48 18.60
C ASN A 59 20.91 6.77 19.69
N SER A 60 21.13 7.82 20.50
CA SER A 60 20.14 8.23 21.51
C SER A 60 18.81 8.68 20.90
N LYS A 61 18.83 9.28 19.70
CA LYS A 61 17.60 9.62 18.96
C LYS A 61 16.98 8.37 18.37
N VAL A 62 17.76 7.48 17.79
CA VAL A 62 17.28 6.20 17.25
C VAL A 62 16.52 5.41 18.31
N CYS A 63 17.08 5.28 19.53
CA CYS A 63 16.42 4.57 20.63
C CYS A 63 15.22 5.34 21.23
N GLY A 64 15.16 6.66 21.03
CA GLY A 64 14.05 7.49 21.50
C GLY A 64 12.87 7.58 20.54
N GLU A 65 13.01 7.12 19.30
CA GLU A 65 12.00 7.15 18.25
C GLU A 65 11.35 5.77 18.08
N TYR A 66 10.19 5.75 17.41
CA TYR A 66 9.60 4.49 16.99
C TYR A 66 10.42 3.91 15.84
N ILE A 67 10.80 2.65 15.98
CA ILE A 67 11.57 1.90 14.98
C ILE A 67 10.63 0.94 14.27
N GLN A 68 10.51 1.09 12.95
CA GLN A 68 9.81 0.09 12.12
C GLN A 68 10.83 -0.60 11.23
N ASN A 69 11.09 -1.88 11.49
CA ASN A 69 11.88 -2.71 10.61
C ASN A 69 11.00 -3.24 9.48
N VAL A 70 11.24 -2.73 8.28
CA VAL A 70 10.46 -3.08 7.08
C VAL A 70 10.94 -4.39 6.48
N THR A 71 12.23 -4.76 6.70
CA THR A 71 12.80 -6.03 6.23
C THR A 71 12.18 -7.23 6.94
N ASP A 72 11.84 -7.10 8.23
CA ASP A 72 11.18 -8.15 9.01
C ASP A 72 9.70 -8.36 8.63
N ARG A 73 9.20 -7.66 7.66
CA ARG A 73 7.83 -7.81 7.19
C ARG A 73 7.64 -9.19 6.56
N THR A 74 6.73 -9.97 7.12
CA THR A 74 6.37 -11.29 6.59
C THR A 74 5.42 -11.20 5.40
N ASN A 75 4.49 -10.23 5.43
CA ASN A 75 3.49 -10.00 4.40
C ASN A 75 3.26 -8.50 4.19
N ARG A 76 2.93 -8.11 2.96
CA ARG A 76 2.48 -6.76 2.62
C ARG A 76 0.97 -6.72 2.52
N LEU A 77 0.35 -5.79 3.22
CA LEU A 77 -1.06 -5.49 2.99
C LEU A 77 -1.20 -4.83 1.61
N TRP A 78 -2.05 -5.42 0.76
CA TRP A 78 -2.53 -4.81 -0.45
C TRP A 78 -4.02 -4.58 -0.31
N GLN A 79 -4.39 -3.32 -0.26
CA GLN A 79 -5.77 -2.87 -0.13
C GLN A 79 -6.07 -1.83 -1.20
N PHE A 80 -7.20 -1.99 -1.87
CA PHE A 80 -7.68 -1.06 -2.87
C PHE A 80 -9.19 -1.19 -3.04
N THR A 81 -9.79 -0.25 -3.77
CA THR A 81 -11.22 -0.23 -4.05
C THR A 81 -11.45 -0.28 -5.55
N ILE A 82 -12.40 -1.09 -5.97
CA ILE A 82 -12.91 -1.13 -7.35
C ILE A 82 -14.28 -0.46 -7.34
N GLY A 83 -14.40 0.69 -8.02
CA GLY A 83 -15.69 1.34 -8.24
C GLY A 83 -16.38 0.74 -9.45
N VAL A 84 -17.59 0.23 -9.29
CA VAL A 84 -18.44 -0.26 -10.37
C VAL A 84 -19.68 0.61 -10.54
N THR A 85 -20.28 0.59 -11.72
CA THR A 85 -21.45 1.42 -12.05
C THR A 85 -22.70 0.96 -11.30
N TYR A 86 -23.63 1.88 -11.05
CA TYR A 86 -24.87 1.60 -10.31
C TYR A 86 -25.92 0.79 -11.09
N ASP A 87 -25.75 0.64 -12.39
CA ASP A 87 -26.65 -0.15 -13.25
C ASP A 87 -26.37 -1.64 -13.23
N ILE A 88 -25.31 -2.07 -12.55
CA ILE A 88 -24.98 -3.49 -12.38
C ILE A 88 -25.97 -4.15 -11.41
N PRO A 89 -26.67 -5.24 -11.81
CA PRO A 89 -27.56 -5.98 -10.92
C PRO A 89 -26.82 -6.58 -9.71
N ARG A 90 -27.52 -6.72 -8.60
CA ARG A 90 -26.98 -7.25 -7.33
C ARG A 90 -26.28 -8.60 -7.54
N GLU A 91 -26.90 -9.51 -8.28
CA GLU A 91 -26.38 -10.86 -8.52
C GLU A 91 -25.02 -10.83 -9.23
N LYS A 92 -24.83 -9.86 -10.14
CA LYS A 92 -23.54 -9.65 -10.80
C LYS A 92 -22.48 -9.11 -9.84
N VAL A 93 -22.84 -8.23 -8.94
CA VAL A 93 -21.91 -7.72 -7.90
C VAL A 93 -21.46 -8.86 -6.99
N GLU A 94 -22.38 -9.73 -6.58
CA GLU A 94 -22.07 -10.91 -5.77
C GLU A 94 -21.14 -11.88 -6.52
N THR A 95 -21.42 -12.15 -7.82
CA THR A 95 -20.57 -12.98 -8.68
C THR A 95 -19.18 -12.36 -8.85
N LEU A 96 -19.11 -11.06 -9.15
CA LEU A 96 -17.84 -10.34 -9.31
C LEU A 96 -16.97 -10.41 -8.04
N CYS A 97 -17.57 -10.25 -6.87
CA CYS A 97 -16.86 -10.39 -5.61
C CYS A 97 -16.29 -11.82 -5.42
N ALA A 98 -17.04 -12.85 -5.79
CA ALA A 98 -16.60 -14.23 -5.71
C ALA A 98 -15.45 -14.50 -6.70
N ASP A 99 -15.60 -14.06 -7.94
CA ASP A 99 -14.62 -14.26 -9.01
C ASP A 99 -13.32 -13.47 -8.76
N LEU A 100 -13.41 -12.27 -8.20
CA LEU A 100 -12.25 -11.50 -7.74
C LEU A 100 -11.48 -12.24 -6.63
N LYS A 101 -12.23 -12.83 -5.68
CA LYS A 101 -11.63 -13.62 -4.61
C LYS A 101 -10.94 -14.87 -5.14
N GLU A 102 -11.56 -15.56 -6.08
CA GLU A 102 -10.99 -16.74 -6.75
C GLU A 102 -9.73 -16.37 -7.54
N LEU A 103 -9.80 -15.31 -8.37
CA LEU A 103 -8.67 -14.81 -9.14
C LEU A 103 -7.45 -14.50 -8.27
N LEU A 104 -7.66 -13.80 -7.17
CA LEU A 104 -6.57 -13.43 -6.26
C LEU A 104 -6.04 -14.64 -5.50
N SER A 105 -6.91 -15.56 -5.09
CA SER A 105 -6.52 -16.78 -4.37
C SER A 105 -5.75 -17.77 -5.23
N ALA A 106 -5.86 -17.68 -6.55
CA ALA A 106 -5.13 -18.54 -7.49
C ALA A 106 -3.64 -18.18 -7.60
N ASP A 107 -3.25 -16.99 -7.17
CA ASP A 107 -1.83 -16.56 -7.20
C ASP A 107 -1.11 -17.00 -5.92
N ALA A 108 -0.04 -17.77 -6.08
CA ALA A 108 0.74 -18.33 -4.96
C ALA A 108 1.41 -17.25 -4.06
N GLN A 109 1.57 -16.02 -4.57
CA GLN A 109 2.14 -14.92 -3.82
C GLN A 109 1.09 -14.12 -3.02
N ILE A 110 -0.19 -14.46 -3.15
CA ILE A 110 -1.29 -13.83 -2.42
C ILE A 110 -1.80 -14.82 -1.36
N SER A 111 -1.76 -14.40 -0.10
CA SER A 111 -2.30 -15.23 0.98
C SER A 111 -3.83 -15.23 0.93
N SER A 112 -4.41 -16.41 0.96
CA SER A 112 -5.85 -16.58 1.12
C SER A 112 -6.33 -16.27 2.53
N ASP A 113 -5.41 -16.25 3.50
CA ASP A 113 -5.71 -15.94 4.90
C ASP A 113 -6.09 -14.46 5.02
N ALA A 114 -7.20 -14.21 5.70
CA ALA A 114 -7.74 -12.86 5.93
C ALA A 114 -8.01 -12.05 4.65
N MET A 115 -8.24 -12.71 3.50
CA MET A 115 -8.67 -12.04 2.28
C MET A 115 -10.12 -11.58 2.39
N THR A 116 -10.35 -10.32 2.08
CA THR A 116 -11.68 -9.71 2.05
C THR A 116 -11.94 -9.13 0.66
N VAL A 117 -13.05 -9.54 0.05
CA VAL A 117 -13.60 -8.92 -1.17
C VAL A 117 -15.08 -8.72 -0.92
N THR A 118 -15.53 -7.48 -0.82
CA THR A 118 -16.92 -7.16 -0.44
C THR A 118 -17.36 -5.81 -1.00
N LEU A 119 -18.65 -5.69 -1.29
CA LEU A 119 -19.27 -4.39 -1.49
C LEU A 119 -19.21 -3.64 -0.15
N ASN A 120 -18.48 -2.54 -0.10
CA ASN A 120 -18.16 -1.83 1.13
C ASN A 120 -18.93 -0.53 1.28
N ASP A 121 -19.13 0.20 0.19
CA ASP A 121 -19.71 1.54 0.26
C ASP A 121 -20.43 1.93 -1.04
N PHE A 122 -21.21 3.00 -0.96
CA PHE A 122 -21.91 3.63 -2.07
C PHE A 122 -21.43 5.08 -2.19
N SER A 123 -20.55 5.31 -3.15
CA SER A 123 -19.99 6.64 -3.45
C SER A 123 -20.89 7.43 -4.40
N ALA A 124 -20.57 8.71 -4.64
CA ALA A 124 -21.39 9.59 -5.47
C ALA A 124 -21.62 9.08 -6.91
N SER A 125 -20.69 8.29 -7.46
CA SER A 125 -20.73 7.79 -8.84
C SER A 125 -20.40 6.30 -8.97
N SER A 126 -20.22 5.58 -7.86
CA SER A 126 -19.82 4.18 -7.86
C SER A 126 -20.36 3.39 -6.68
N MET A 127 -20.57 2.11 -6.89
CA MET A 127 -20.61 1.11 -5.83
C MET A 127 -19.18 0.62 -5.62
N ASP A 128 -18.69 0.67 -4.38
CA ASP A 128 -17.30 0.48 -4.04
C ASP A 128 -17.05 -0.91 -3.47
N ILE A 129 -16.34 -1.75 -4.22
CA ILE A 129 -15.91 -3.08 -3.79
C ILE A 129 -14.53 -2.95 -3.15
N LEU A 130 -14.45 -3.21 -1.86
CA LEU A 130 -13.19 -3.28 -1.13
C LEU A 130 -12.52 -4.62 -1.38
N VAL A 131 -11.27 -4.55 -1.82
CA VAL A 131 -10.37 -5.70 -1.92
C VAL A 131 -9.24 -5.51 -0.92
N ARG A 132 -9.06 -6.48 -0.04
CA ARG A 132 -7.99 -6.50 0.96
C ARG A 132 -7.39 -7.89 1.01
N CYS A 133 -6.09 -7.99 0.79
CA CYS A 133 -5.33 -9.24 0.87
C CYS A 133 -3.90 -8.98 1.33
N TYR A 134 -3.20 -10.05 1.66
CA TYR A 134 -1.79 -9.99 2.02
C TYR A 134 -0.95 -10.64 0.92
N VAL A 135 0.08 -9.93 0.49
CA VAL A 135 1.08 -10.42 -0.45
C VAL A 135 2.27 -10.94 0.34
N THR A 136 2.73 -12.15 0.04
CA THR A 136 3.92 -12.74 0.65
C THR A 136 5.11 -11.80 0.49
N ALA A 137 5.98 -11.76 1.48
CA ALA A 137 7.13 -10.87 1.50
C ALA A 137 7.98 -11.03 0.24
N VAL A 138 7.89 -10.06 -0.64
CA VAL A 138 8.71 -9.90 -1.83
C VAL A 138 9.38 -8.53 -1.76
N ASP A 139 10.45 -8.33 -2.49
CA ASP A 139 11.03 -7.02 -2.67
C ASP A 139 10.00 -6.02 -3.25
N TYR A 140 10.30 -4.75 -3.18
CA TYR A 140 9.34 -3.72 -3.62
C TYR A 140 9.06 -3.81 -5.12
N THR A 141 10.03 -4.14 -5.93
CA THR A 141 9.89 -4.31 -7.39
C THR A 141 8.98 -5.50 -7.71
N GLY A 142 9.21 -6.65 -7.09
CA GLY A 142 8.36 -7.84 -7.22
C GLY A 142 6.91 -7.57 -6.77
N TYR A 143 6.73 -6.79 -5.70
CA TYR A 143 5.41 -6.37 -5.27
C TYR A 143 4.69 -5.51 -6.33
N LEU A 144 5.38 -4.56 -6.95
CA LEU A 144 4.79 -3.74 -8.02
C LEU A 144 4.47 -4.56 -9.28
N GLN A 145 5.32 -5.51 -9.63
CA GLN A 145 5.09 -6.43 -10.76
C GLN A 145 3.85 -7.31 -10.51
N LEU A 146 3.71 -7.86 -9.30
CA LEU A 146 2.53 -8.61 -8.91
C LEU A 146 1.28 -7.75 -9.02
N LYS A 147 1.30 -6.53 -8.48
CA LYS A 147 0.15 -5.60 -8.58
C LYS A 147 -0.22 -5.32 -10.03
N SER A 148 0.76 -5.06 -10.89
CA SER A 148 0.53 -4.81 -12.32
C SER A 148 -0.13 -6.01 -12.99
N ARG A 149 0.40 -7.21 -12.77
CA ARG A 149 -0.16 -8.46 -13.31
C ARG A 149 -1.60 -8.68 -12.85
N MET A 150 -1.86 -8.52 -11.57
CA MET A 150 -3.20 -8.70 -11.00
C MET A 150 -4.17 -7.62 -11.48
N ASN A 151 -3.75 -6.37 -11.58
CA ASN A 151 -4.61 -5.31 -12.10
C ASN A 151 -5.03 -5.58 -13.57
N LEU A 152 -4.13 -6.09 -14.41
CA LEU A 152 -4.47 -6.50 -15.77
C LEU A 152 -5.45 -7.69 -15.78
N ALA A 153 -5.23 -8.68 -14.92
CA ALA A 153 -6.15 -9.81 -14.78
C ALA A 153 -7.55 -9.37 -14.26
N ILE A 154 -7.59 -8.39 -13.35
CA ILE A 154 -8.86 -7.78 -12.89
C ILE A 154 -9.58 -7.07 -14.04
N MET A 155 -8.87 -6.35 -14.90
CA MET A 155 -9.47 -5.71 -16.08
C MET A 155 -10.11 -6.76 -17.02
N ASP A 156 -9.42 -7.87 -17.26
CA ASP A 156 -9.95 -8.97 -18.09
C ASP A 156 -11.17 -9.62 -17.42
N LEU A 157 -11.13 -9.83 -16.10
CA LEU A 157 -12.24 -10.34 -15.31
C LEU A 157 -13.47 -9.45 -15.42
N MET A 158 -13.31 -8.14 -15.19
CA MET A 158 -14.38 -7.15 -15.28
C MET A 158 -15.07 -7.21 -16.66
N LYS A 159 -14.26 -7.27 -17.73
CA LYS A 159 -14.76 -7.39 -19.10
C LYS A 159 -15.51 -8.71 -19.32
N ARG A 160 -14.97 -9.82 -18.83
CA ARG A 160 -15.59 -11.16 -18.93
C ARG A 160 -16.98 -11.18 -18.28
N ASP A 161 -17.09 -10.59 -17.09
CA ASP A 161 -18.31 -10.59 -16.29
C ASP A 161 -19.30 -9.50 -16.74
N GLY A 162 -18.92 -8.68 -17.72
CA GLY A 162 -19.73 -7.58 -18.23
C GLY A 162 -20.03 -6.55 -17.15
N CYS A 163 -19.01 -6.25 -16.33
CA CYS A 163 -19.04 -5.21 -15.31
C CYS A 163 -18.15 -4.04 -15.73
N ASP A 164 -18.68 -2.84 -15.66
CA ASP A 164 -17.95 -1.63 -16.05
C ASP A 164 -17.39 -0.92 -14.84
N PHE A 165 -16.18 -0.36 -15.00
CA PHE A 165 -15.62 0.55 -14.02
C PHE A 165 -16.43 1.84 -13.98
N ALA A 166 -16.71 2.32 -12.80
CA ALA A 166 -17.39 3.60 -12.62
C ALA A 166 -16.47 4.78 -12.97
N PHE A 167 -17.05 5.75 -13.66
CA PHE A 167 -16.42 7.04 -13.93
C PHE A 167 -17.15 8.14 -13.16
N PRO A 168 -16.49 9.26 -12.82
CA PRO A 168 -17.16 10.43 -12.29
C PRO A 168 -18.30 10.83 -13.21
N SER A 169 -19.54 10.84 -12.72
CA SER A 169 -20.74 11.10 -13.49
C SER A 169 -21.44 12.33 -12.96
N THR A 170 -21.99 13.16 -13.87
CA THR A 170 -22.80 14.32 -13.53
C THR A 170 -24.14 14.22 -14.24
N SER A 171 -25.24 14.29 -13.50
CA SER A 171 -26.58 14.38 -14.06
C SER A 171 -26.91 15.85 -14.38
N VAL A 172 -27.23 16.14 -15.63
CA VAL A 172 -27.63 17.48 -16.08
C VAL A 172 -29.11 17.46 -16.40
N TYR A 173 -29.90 18.24 -15.67
CA TYR A 173 -31.31 18.43 -15.95
C TYR A 173 -31.49 19.68 -16.81
N LEU A 174 -31.99 19.52 -18.03
CA LEU A 174 -32.31 20.65 -18.93
C LEU A 174 -33.79 21.06 -18.74
N GLU A 175 -34.03 22.15 -18.03
CA GLU A 175 -35.39 22.67 -17.85
C GLU A 175 -36.00 23.30 -19.09
N LYS A 176 -35.17 23.82 -20.00
CA LYS A 176 -35.61 24.41 -21.30
C LYS A 176 -34.59 24.09 -22.39
N MET A 177 -35.00 23.41 -23.45
CA MET A 177 -34.19 23.34 -24.67
C MET A 177 -34.23 24.67 -25.39
N PRO A 178 -33.10 25.23 -25.81
CA PRO A 178 -33.11 26.37 -26.75
C PRO A 178 -33.83 25.95 -28.03
N PRO A 179 -34.59 26.88 -28.68
CA PRO A 179 -35.29 26.56 -29.93
C PRO A 179 -34.29 26.11 -30.97
N GLN A 180 -34.53 24.95 -31.60
CA GLN A 180 -33.73 24.48 -32.72
C GLN A 180 -33.90 25.51 -33.86
N LYS A 181 -32.79 26.16 -34.27
CA LYS A 181 -32.77 26.96 -35.49
C LYS A 181 -33.04 26.00 -36.64
N GLY A 182 -34.22 26.12 -37.25
CA GLY A 182 -34.56 25.38 -38.47
C GLY A 182 -33.53 25.67 -39.54
N LYS A 183 -33.02 24.65 -40.18
CA LYS A 183 -32.24 24.75 -41.42
C LYS A 183 -33.20 25.27 -42.49
N SER A 184 -32.97 26.52 -42.97
CA SER A 184 -33.49 27.01 -44.22
C SER A 184 -32.66 26.49 -45.37
#